data_a8eb326a313026ecf55894cee1b08d5c
#
_entry.id   a8eb326a313026ecf55894cee1b08d5c
#
_cell.length_a   1.000
_cell.length_b   1.000
_cell.length_c   1.000
_cell.angle_alpha   90.00
_cell.angle_beta   90.00
_cell.angle_gamma   90.00
#
_symmetry.space_group_name_H-M   'P 1'
#
loop_
_entity.id
_entity.type
_entity.pdbx_description
1 polymer ?
#
loop_
_entity_poly.entity_id
_entity_poly.type
_entity_poly.pdbx_seq_one_letter_code
_entity_poly.pdbx_strand_id
1 'polypeptide(L)'
;GEDTDMAILREMKEELGFDVKIKKLISINQNFFYGIDGRKFHEIGFYYIVNAVDEKNINPNDYEREELDKGKLQHLVFKWFTKDELKKIDFRPKYISNCFDTQDVQLEITRD
;
A
#
# COMPACT_ATOMS: atom_id res chain seq x y z
N GLY A 1 9.67 -2.77 -19.28
CA GLY A 1 8.92 -2.25 -18.19
C GLY A 1 7.82 -3.17 -17.67
N GLU A 2 7.57 -3.09 -16.39
CA GLU A 2 6.44 -3.79 -15.82
C GLU A 2 5.27 -2.82 -15.62
N ASP A 3 4.03 -3.32 -15.79
CA ASP A 3 2.84 -2.54 -15.52
C ASP A 3 2.54 -2.52 -14.00
N THR A 4 1.51 -1.77 -13.59
CA THR A 4 1.18 -1.61 -12.17
C THR A 4 0.70 -2.92 -11.54
N ASP A 5 0.01 -3.77 -12.29
CA ASP A 5 -0.46 -5.07 -11.82
C ASP A 5 0.72 -6.01 -11.53
N MET A 6 1.68 -6.06 -12.44
CA MET A 6 2.89 -6.84 -12.26
C MET A 6 3.73 -6.33 -11.10
N ALA A 7 3.81 -5.01 -10.95
CA ALA A 7 4.58 -4.38 -9.88
C ALA A 7 4.02 -4.75 -8.51
N ILE A 8 2.69 -4.66 -8.30
CA ILE A 8 2.10 -4.99 -6.99
C ILE A 8 2.28 -6.46 -6.64
N LEU A 9 2.14 -7.36 -7.61
CA LEU A 9 2.35 -8.79 -7.37
C LEU A 9 3.79 -9.09 -6.95
N ARG A 10 4.76 -8.48 -7.63
CA ARG A 10 6.17 -8.63 -7.31
C ARG A 10 6.50 -8.07 -5.93
N GLU A 11 6.06 -6.84 -5.64
CA GLU A 11 6.34 -6.17 -4.37
C GLU A 11 5.75 -6.94 -3.18
N MET A 12 4.52 -7.45 -3.32
CA MET A 12 3.89 -8.23 -2.27
C MET A 12 4.67 -9.52 -1.99
N LYS A 13 5.17 -10.19 -3.03
CA LYS A 13 6.00 -11.38 -2.86
C LYS A 13 7.31 -11.05 -2.17
N GLU A 14 7.97 -9.96 -2.56
CA GLU A 14 9.23 -9.53 -1.97
C GLU A 14 9.08 -9.12 -0.51
N GLU A 15 8.03 -8.37 -0.18
CA GLU A 15 7.84 -7.80 1.15
C GLU A 15 7.17 -8.76 2.13
N LEU A 16 6.17 -9.51 1.68
CA LEU A 16 5.38 -10.39 2.55
C LEU A 16 5.78 -11.86 2.45
N GLY A 17 6.47 -12.24 1.37
CA GLY A 17 6.96 -13.60 1.21
C GLY A 17 5.94 -14.61 0.71
N PHE A 18 4.73 -14.20 0.35
CA PHE A 18 3.73 -15.08 -0.22
C PHE A 18 3.08 -14.48 -1.46
N ASP A 19 2.51 -15.34 -2.30
CA ASP A 19 1.87 -14.93 -3.54
C ASP A 19 0.45 -14.38 -3.28
N VAL A 20 0.11 -13.32 -4.00
CA VAL A 20 -1.22 -12.71 -3.97
C VAL A 20 -1.80 -12.66 -5.37
N LYS A 21 -3.10 -12.51 -5.43
CA LYS A 21 -3.84 -12.21 -6.67
C LYS A 21 -4.59 -10.90 -6.49
N ILE A 22 -4.72 -10.15 -7.56
CA ILE A 22 -5.46 -8.89 -7.55
C ILE A 22 -6.94 -9.20 -7.54
N LYS A 23 -7.66 -8.63 -6.56
CA LYS A 23 -9.11 -8.68 -6.52
C LYS A 23 -9.71 -7.53 -7.35
N LYS A 24 -9.25 -6.30 -7.09
CA LYS A 24 -9.70 -5.12 -7.83
C LYS A 24 -8.79 -3.92 -7.58
N LEU A 25 -8.79 -2.99 -8.53
CA LEU A 25 -8.27 -1.65 -8.37
C LEU A 25 -9.35 -0.80 -7.68
N ILE A 26 -9.01 -0.14 -6.58
CA ILE A 26 -9.99 0.65 -5.81
C ILE A 26 -9.81 2.15 -5.96
N SER A 27 -8.59 2.62 -6.23
CA SER A 27 -8.34 4.05 -6.36
C SER A 27 -7.12 4.35 -7.21
N ILE A 28 -7.18 5.47 -7.91
CA ILE A 28 -6.05 6.14 -8.53
C ILE A 28 -5.96 7.52 -7.90
N ASN A 29 -4.81 7.86 -7.34
CA ASN A 29 -4.60 9.09 -6.59
C ASN A 29 -3.48 9.92 -7.21
N GLN A 30 -3.75 11.19 -7.45
CA GLN A 30 -2.72 12.19 -7.69
C GLN A 30 -2.42 12.87 -6.36
N ASN A 31 -1.23 12.68 -5.83
CA ASN A 31 -0.83 13.29 -4.58
C ASN A 31 0.25 14.34 -4.79
N PHE A 32 0.02 15.53 -4.27
CA PHE A 32 0.95 16.65 -4.29
C PHE A 32 1.44 16.89 -2.87
N PHE A 33 2.75 16.84 -2.68
CA PHE A 33 3.32 17.02 -1.33
C PHE A 33 4.71 17.64 -1.40
N TYR A 34 5.18 18.10 -0.24
CA TYR A 34 6.53 18.60 -0.08
C TYR A 34 7.37 17.55 0.63
N GLY A 35 8.56 17.27 0.10
CA GLY A 35 9.52 16.41 0.77
C GLY A 35 10.19 17.11 1.96
N ILE A 36 10.99 16.35 2.70
CA ILE A 36 11.71 16.84 3.88
C ILE A 36 12.62 18.04 3.54
N ASP A 37 13.18 18.04 2.34
CA ASP A 37 14.07 19.09 1.85
C ASP A 37 13.31 20.29 1.22
N GLY A 38 11.98 20.32 1.32
CA GLY A 38 11.14 21.38 0.77
C GLY A 38 10.84 21.26 -0.72
N ARG A 39 11.33 20.22 -1.40
CA ARG A 39 10.99 19.99 -2.80
C ARG A 39 9.55 19.58 -2.97
N LYS A 40 8.94 20.06 -4.06
CA LYS A 40 7.58 19.67 -4.44
C LYS A 40 7.60 18.33 -5.17
N PHE A 41 6.69 17.44 -4.79
CA PHE A 41 6.50 16.15 -5.43
C PHE A 41 5.08 16.01 -5.94
N HIS A 42 4.96 15.33 -7.07
CA HIS A 42 3.69 14.89 -7.64
C HIS A 42 3.80 13.39 -7.89
N GLU A 43 2.95 12.63 -7.22
CA GLU A 43 2.95 11.19 -7.27
C GLU A 43 1.61 10.66 -7.73
N ILE A 44 1.62 9.63 -8.58
CA ILE A 44 0.40 8.94 -8.99
C ILE A 44 0.43 7.55 -8.36
N GLY A 45 -0.52 7.29 -7.48
CA GLY A 45 -0.65 6.01 -6.79
C GLY A 45 -1.80 5.19 -7.33
N PHE A 46 -1.56 3.89 -7.49
CA PHE A 46 -2.57 2.90 -7.86
C PHE A 46 -2.78 1.99 -6.66
N TYR A 47 -4.02 1.92 -6.16
CA TYR A 47 -4.34 1.17 -4.96
C TYR A 47 -5.24 -0.01 -5.29
N TYR A 48 -4.81 -1.18 -4.84
CA TYR A 48 -5.44 -2.46 -5.16
C TYR A 48 -5.88 -3.19 -3.90
N ILE A 49 -6.98 -3.91 -4.00
CA ILE A 49 -7.28 -4.99 -3.06
C ILE A 49 -6.69 -6.27 -3.63
N VAL A 50 -5.91 -6.96 -2.82
CA VAL A 50 -5.32 -8.25 -3.19
C VAL A 50 -5.74 -9.32 -2.18
N ASN A 51 -5.75 -10.56 -2.63
CA ASN A 51 -6.00 -11.73 -1.78
C ASN A 51 -4.79 -12.65 -1.84
N ALA A 52 -4.48 -13.33 -0.74
CA ALA A 52 -3.48 -14.38 -0.76
C ALA A 52 -3.93 -15.52 -1.67
N VAL A 53 -3.02 -16.04 -2.49
CA VAL A 53 -3.30 -17.21 -3.33
C VAL A 53 -3.58 -18.43 -2.45
N ASP A 54 -2.79 -18.59 -1.39
CA ASP A 54 -2.98 -19.63 -0.39
C ASP A 54 -2.90 -19.00 1.01
N GLU A 55 -4.03 -18.99 1.71
CA GLU A 55 -4.12 -18.40 3.04
C GLU A 55 -3.23 -19.06 4.06
N LYS A 56 -2.86 -20.32 3.85
CA LYS A 56 -1.93 -21.06 4.73
C LYS A 56 -0.53 -20.45 4.77
N ASN A 57 -0.16 -19.70 3.72
CA ASN A 57 1.15 -19.06 3.64
C ASN A 57 1.19 -17.68 4.31
N ILE A 58 0.04 -17.18 4.77
CA ILE A 58 -0.01 -15.88 5.46
C ILE A 58 0.69 -16.01 6.81
N ASN A 59 1.61 -15.09 7.09
CA ASN A 59 2.18 -14.96 8.43
C ASN A 59 1.18 -14.20 9.31
N PRO A 60 0.57 -14.85 10.33
CA PRO A 60 -0.42 -14.17 11.19
C PRO A 60 0.21 -13.25 12.21
N ASN A 61 1.52 -13.29 12.38
CA ASN A 61 2.23 -12.53 13.41
C ASN A 61 2.75 -11.21 12.86
N ASP A 62 2.87 -10.23 13.74
CA ASP A 62 3.58 -9.00 13.43
C ASP A 62 5.05 -9.32 13.24
N TYR A 63 5.71 -8.61 12.34
CA TYR A 63 7.14 -8.77 12.16
C TYR A 63 7.79 -7.46 11.72
N GLU A 64 9.11 -7.40 11.89
CA GLU A 64 9.92 -6.25 11.57
C GLU A 64 11.04 -6.66 10.62
N ARG A 65 11.43 -5.74 9.76
CA ARG A 65 12.63 -5.91 8.94
C ARG A 65 13.26 -4.56 8.66
N GLU A 66 14.53 -4.61 8.30
CA GLU A 66 15.25 -3.43 7.85
C GLU A 66 15.45 -3.48 6.36
N GLU A 67 15.34 -2.34 5.71
CA GLU A 67 15.48 -2.21 4.27
C GLU A 67 16.39 -1.02 3.96
N LEU A 68 17.29 -1.21 3.00
CA LEU A 68 18.14 -0.14 2.51
C LEU A 68 17.44 0.55 1.33
N ASP A 69 17.06 1.81 1.52
CA ASP A 69 16.43 2.62 0.49
C ASP A 69 17.22 3.89 0.28
N LYS A 70 17.71 4.10 -0.95
CA LYS A 70 18.47 5.29 -1.36
C LYS A 70 19.65 5.60 -0.41
N GLY A 71 20.35 4.57 0.03
CA GLY A 71 21.49 4.71 0.92
C GLY A 71 21.13 4.91 2.39
N LYS A 72 19.84 4.87 2.75
CA LYS A 72 19.37 4.99 4.12
C LYS A 72 18.75 3.68 4.59
N LEU A 73 19.10 3.27 5.81
CA LEU A 73 18.49 2.11 6.44
C LEU A 73 17.13 2.49 7.00
N GLN A 74 16.07 1.80 6.54
CA GLN A 74 14.71 1.99 7.01
C GLN A 74 14.27 0.80 7.83
N HIS A 75 13.56 1.08 8.91
CA HIS A 75 12.95 0.06 9.75
C HIS A 75 11.47 -0.06 9.40
N LEU A 76 11.08 -1.24 8.92
CA LEU A 76 9.70 -1.52 8.52
C LEU A 76 9.03 -2.44 9.54
N VAL A 77 7.83 -2.06 9.93
CA VAL A 77 6.99 -2.85 10.85
C VAL A 77 5.74 -3.28 10.11
N PHE A 78 5.47 -4.59 10.13
CA PHE A 78 4.31 -5.18 9.45
C PHE A 78 3.32 -5.70 10.49
N LYS A 79 2.10 -5.19 10.44
CA LYS A 79 1.03 -5.54 11.38
C LYS A 79 -0.28 -5.79 10.65
N TRP A 80 -1.07 -6.70 11.18
CA TRP A 80 -2.42 -6.92 10.72
C TRP A 80 -3.40 -6.02 11.46
N PHE A 81 -4.35 -5.45 10.73
CA PHE A 81 -5.38 -4.60 11.28
C PHE A 81 -6.74 -5.02 10.73
N THR A 82 -7.77 -4.96 11.56
CA THR A 82 -9.14 -5.02 11.08
C THR A 82 -9.50 -3.68 10.44
N LYS A 83 -10.59 -3.65 9.67
CA LYS A 83 -11.11 -2.39 9.10
C LYS A 83 -11.41 -1.36 10.18
N ASP A 84 -11.96 -1.80 11.30
CA ASP A 84 -12.28 -0.89 12.41
C ASP A 84 -11.03 -0.34 13.09
N GLU A 85 -10.00 -1.17 13.24
CA GLU A 85 -8.72 -0.72 13.78
C GLU A 85 -8.05 0.33 12.90
N LEU A 86 -8.17 0.21 11.57
CA LEU A 86 -7.61 1.19 10.64
C LEU A 86 -8.18 2.60 10.83
N LYS A 87 -9.41 2.71 11.30
CA LYS A 87 -10.06 3.99 11.56
C LYS A 87 -9.50 4.70 12.80
N LYS A 88 -8.79 3.96 13.65
CA LYS A 88 -8.24 4.47 14.92
C LYS A 88 -6.77 4.85 14.82
N ILE A 89 -6.12 4.61 13.70
CA ILE A 89 -4.72 4.92 13.46
C ILE A 89 -4.58 5.94 12.34
N ASP A 90 -3.39 6.50 12.18
CA ASP A 90 -3.07 7.38 11.06
C ASP A 90 -2.75 6.55 9.82
N PHE A 91 -3.80 6.00 9.19
CA PHE A 91 -3.69 5.21 7.98
C PHE A 91 -3.72 6.12 6.76
N ARG A 92 -2.71 6.03 5.93
CA ARG A 92 -2.55 6.92 4.78
C ARG A 92 -2.54 6.17 3.46
N PRO A 93 -3.10 6.75 2.39
CA PRO A 93 -3.85 8.01 2.39
C PRO A 93 -5.16 7.86 3.16
N LYS A 94 -5.56 8.92 3.86
CA LYS A 94 -6.69 8.85 4.81
C LYS A 94 -8.01 8.39 4.19
N TYR A 95 -8.27 8.76 2.94
CA TYR A 95 -9.52 8.40 2.27
C TYR A 95 -9.62 6.94 1.87
N ILE A 96 -8.48 6.23 1.75
CA ILE A 96 -8.44 4.90 1.09
C ILE A 96 -9.27 3.85 1.83
N SER A 97 -9.38 3.96 3.15
CA SER A 97 -10.19 3.03 3.94
C SER A 97 -11.68 3.11 3.59
N ASN A 98 -12.14 4.23 3.04
CA ASN A 98 -13.51 4.41 2.59
C ASN A 98 -13.77 3.79 1.21
N CYS A 99 -12.74 3.34 0.52
CA CYS A 99 -12.82 2.80 -0.83
C CYS A 99 -12.81 1.26 -0.87
N PHE A 100 -12.64 0.58 0.27
CA PHE A 100 -12.48 -0.88 0.29
C PHE A 100 -13.68 -1.63 -0.27
N ASP A 101 -14.87 -1.11 -0.08
CA ASP A 101 -16.12 -1.76 -0.49
C ASP A 101 -16.82 -1.04 -1.63
N THR A 102 -16.19 -0.03 -2.26
CA THR A 102 -16.79 0.67 -3.39
C THR A 102 -16.76 -0.18 -4.65
N GLN A 103 -17.79 -0.06 -5.49
CA GLN A 103 -17.87 -0.79 -6.75
C GLN A 103 -16.99 -0.18 -7.84
N ASP A 104 -16.94 1.16 -7.88
CA ASP A 104 -16.21 1.88 -8.90
C ASP A 104 -14.84 2.35 -8.39
N VAL A 105 -13.89 2.49 -9.31
CA VAL A 105 -12.58 3.06 -9.01
C VAL A 105 -12.76 4.52 -8.61
N GLN A 106 -12.21 4.89 -7.45
CA GLN A 106 -12.27 6.26 -6.94
C GLN A 106 -11.06 7.04 -7.44
N LEU A 107 -11.31 8.16 -8.12
CA LEU A 107 -10.25 9.07 -8.55
C LEU A 107 -10.13 10.20 -7.52
N GLU A 108 -8.94 10.36 -6.96
CA GLU A 108 -8.69 11.33 -5.89
C GLU A 108 -7.50 12.23 -6.20
N ILE A 109 -7.57 13.45 -5.69
CA ILE A 109 -6.45 14.39 -5.69
C ILE A 109 -6.23 14.81 -4.24
N THR A 110 -5.03 14.56 -3.73
CA THR A 110 -4.67 14.92 -2.35
C THR A 110 -3.49 15.89 -2.35
N ARG A 111 -3.49 16.78 -1.34
CA ARG A 111 -2.44 17.75 -1.12
C ARG A 111 -2.03 17.69 0.34
N ASP A 112 -0.94 17.04 0.58
CA ASP A 112 -0.41 16.82 1.94
C ASP A 112 0.63 17.88 2.34
#